data_dc8b583bc35a1657bbf23b97c668913e
#
_entry.id   dc8b583bc35a1657bbf23b97c668913e
#
_cell.length_a   1.000
_cell.length_b   1.000
_cell.length_c   1.000
_cell.angle_alpha   90.00
_cell.angle_beta   90.00
_cell.angle_gamma   90.00
#
_symmetry.space_group_name_H-M   'P 1'
#
loop_
_entity.id
_entity.type
_entity.pdbx_description
1 polymer ?
#
loop_
_entity_poly.entity_id
_entity_poly.type
_entity_poly.pdbx_seq_one_letter_code
_entity_poly.pdbx_strand_id
1 'polypeptide(L)'
;MADNSEVKMQPTLGLTGLTFNAMALIAPGAFLWLTFFIQATNGSTSPSMWIGIVVALLLCLATAVCYAEMAKLYPGTGSSYYFAEQSFLNHDAVWRFARLAKFIVGWASHLYYWIYPGVMVGVMGILVGYLVGTLWPNFMNASNPGVLFMMAVAVVFSFAVAYIAHRGVVGATSVNIAINVIQISALVVFAVMALGYRSSHPAGSPGWQFDSNSGEAYTYEFATEKTMVSGVATDTVVRDAAGVPKAKLDAAGKVVPFLVAYPEKDDKGNFLSHGSAGSVVGVHNLSWAFIQATVAILILVGFESVTSMGGEAKNAKRDVPIAVLVSLLIQGLVCYLFEYFAANYFLNSGYTMQYASNSAAPIGDMMIVIGNATFGAGGGRIFMLVEAFTVFLALIGTTLSCMNTGARVTYAMGKDKEVPEHFGMLHSNNLTPHRAIWTLAAISAFVGCVAVVMVFGDGSAPTDASIKALPQGIWSSFGYTTHDGMAAMPNSLLTVTLASNFGTFLLYGLSCVICFVAYHKHPNFSIIRHLAIPIFGLVANLACMAFYLVGPFMGYGTKMEPLLALGIAAVWAIYGGIYFTRAGKKAGRTTLVTSRAEA
;
A
#
# COMPACT_ATOMS: atom_id res chain seq x y z
N MET A 1 -38.18 -14.64 30.40
CA MET A 1 -37.04 -15.39 29.76
C MET A 1 -36.74 -14.63 28.50
N ALA A 2 -35.70 -13.82 28.47
CA ALA A 2 -35.26 -13.17 27.24
C ALA A 2 -34.64 -14.27 26.35
N ASP A 3 -35.17 -14.39 25.15
CA ASP A 3 -34.68 -15.31 24.14
C ASP A 3 -33.22 -14.98 23.84
N ASN A 4 -32.30 -15.81 24.32
CA ASN A 4 -30.86 -15.73 24.09
C ASN A 4 -30.53 -16.28 22.70
N SER A 5 -31.28 -15.84 21.66
CA SER A 5 -30.86 -16.09 20.28
C SER A 5 -29.54 -15.34 20.07
N GLU A 6 -28.44 -16.09 20.00
CA GLU A 6 -27.12 -15.53 19.65
C GLU A 6 -27.26 -14.68 18.38
N VAL A 7 -27.00 -13.40 18.50
CA VAL A 7 -27.00 -12.46 17.37
C VAL A 7 -25.92 -12.91 16.40
N LYS A 8 -26.29 -13.41 15.22
CA LYS A 8 -25.40 -13.96 14.19
C LYS A 8 -25.38 -13.06 12.95
N MET A 9 -24.23 -13.00 12.29
CA MET A 9 -24.12 -12.37 10.97
C MET A 9 -25.04 -13.07 9.97
N GLN A 10 -25.66 -12.30 9.07
CA GLN A 10 -26.66 -12.80 8.12
C GLN A 10 -26.05 -12.98 6.73
N PRO A 11 -26.31 -14.08 5.99
CA PRO A 11 -25.78 -14.32 4.65
C PRO A 11 -26.51 -13.45 3.61
N THR A 12 -26.00 -12.25 3.39
CA THR A 12 -26.61 -11.24 2.50
C THR A 12 -25.82 -11.04 1.19
N LEU A 13 -24.52 -11.36 1.18
CA LEU A 13 -23.61 -11.05 0.07
C LEU A 13 -23.54 -12.16 -0.97
N GLY A 14 -23.73 -11.83 -2.25
CA GLY A 14 -23.41 -12.67 -3.39
C GLY A 14 -21.99 -12.45 -3.91
N LEU A 15 -21.60 -13.21 -4.96
CA LEU A 15 -20.24 -13.14 -5.57
C LEU A 15 -19.83 -11.70 -5.92
N THR A 16 -20.68 -10.92 -6.57
CA THR A 16 -20.40 -9.54 -6.94
C THR A 16 -20.05 -8.68 -5.72
N GLY A 17 -20.88 -8.71 -4.67
CA GLY A 17 -20.64 -7.95 -3.45
C GLY A 17 -19.32 -8.34 -2.78
N LEU A 18 -19.01 -9.64 -2.71
CA LEU A 18 -17.76 -10.15 -2.16
C LEU A 18 -16.54 -9.68 -2.98
N THR A 19 -16.60 -9.80 -4.31
CA THR A 19 -15.52 -9.39 -5.22
C THR A 19 -15.24 -7.88 -5.08
N PHE A 20 -16.27 -7.04 -5.12
CA PHE A 20 -16.08 -5.60 -4.98
C PHE A 20 -15.60 -5.15 -3.60
N ASN A 21 -15.96 -5.87 -2.52
CA ASN A 21 -15.40 -5.59 -1.20
C ASN A 21 -13.89 -5.93 -1.13
N ALA A 22 -13.46 -7.04 -1.74
CA ALA A 22 -12.04 -7.37 -1.84
C ALA A 22 -11.30 -6.34 -2.72
N MET A 23 -11.87 -6.00 -3.88
CA MET A 23 -11.32 -4.98 -4.77
C MET A 23 -11.17 -3.61 -4.08
N ALA A 24 -12.11 -3.22 -3.25
CA ALA A 24 -12.04 -1.96 -2.51
C ALA A 24 -10.82 -1.90 -1.58
N LEU A 25 -10.40 -3.00 -0.97
CA LEU A 25 -9.20 -3.01 -0.13
C LEU A 25 -7.92 -2.90 -0.96
N ILE A 26 -7.87 -3.43 -2.16
CA ILE A 26 -6.72 -3.32 -3.06
C ILE A 26 -6.56 -1.87 -3.60
N ALA A 27 -7.62 -1.12 -3.78
CA ALA A 27 -7.77 0.32 -4.12
C ALA A 27 -6.68 0.93 -5.03
N PRO A 28 -6.69 0.61 -6.32
CA PRO A 28 -5.63 1.01 -7.25
C PRO A 28 -5.39 2.52 -7.34
N GLY A 29 -6.42 3.34 -7.39
CA GLY A 29 -6.27 4.78 -7.53
C GLY A 29 -5.54 5.45 -6.37
N ALA A 30 -5.82 5.01 -5.14
CA ALA A 30 -5.19 5.58 -3.95
C ALA A 30 -3.68 5.33 -3.94
N PHE A 31 -3.27 4.14 -4.36
CA PHE A 31 -1.88 3.74 -4.32
C PHE A 31 -1.08 4.21 -5.53
N LEU A 32 -1.65 4.20 -6.73
CA LEU A 32 -0.96 4.66 -7.92
C LEU A 32 -0.41 6.09 -7.72
N TRP A 33 -1.20 6.95 -7.10
CA TRP A 33 -0.79 8.33 -6.85
C TRP A 33 0.41 8.44 -5.91
N LEU A 34 0.47 7.64 -4.85
CA LEU A 34 1.52 7.73 -3.85
C LEU A 34 2.68 6.76 -4.09
N THR A 35 2.38 5.50 -4.46
CA THR A 35 3.44 4.50 -4.66
C THR A 35 4.30 4.80 -5.87
N PHE A 36 3.77 5.48 -6.88
CA PHE A 36 4.57 5.95 -8.00
C PHE A 36 5.69 6.90 -7.54
N PHE A 37 5.41 7.80 -6.59
CA PHE A 37 6.43 8.61 -5.94
C PHE A 37 7.50 7.75 -5.24
N ILE A 38 7.08 6.80 -4.40
CA ILE A 38 8.01 5.92 -3.67
C ILE A 38 8.86 5.09 -4.64
N GLN A 39 8.23 4.55 -5.69
CA GLN A 39 8.95 3.78 -6.71
C GLN A 39 9.89 4.66 -7.54
N ALA A 40 9.50 5.88 -7.86
CA ALA A 40 10.35 6.83 -8.56
C ALA A 40 11.57 7.23 -7.72
N THR A 41 11.42 7.41 -6.42
CA THR A 41 12.53 7.70 -5.49
C THR A 41 13.54 6.55 -5.43
N ASN A 42 13.06 5.30 -5.43
CA ASN A 42 13.92 4.11 -5.43
C ASN A 42 14.36 3.70 -6.84
N GLY A 43 13.70 4.18 -7.87
CA GLY A 43 13.90 3.79 -9.26
C GLY A 43 14.70 4.77 -10.08
N SER A 44 15.49 5.66 -9.44
CA SER A 44 16.30 6.67 -10.14
C SER A 44 17.24 6.10 -11.21
N THR A 45 17.53 4.81 -11.15
CA THR A 45 18.41 4.10 -12.07
C THR A 45 17.67 3.18 -13.06
N SER A 46 16.39 2.87 -12.84
CA SER A 46 15.59 2.06 -13.78
C SER A 46 14.13 2.51 -13.81
N PRO A 47 13.64 3.02 -14.93
CA PRO A 47 12.26 3.45 -15.07
C PRO A 47 11.24 2.31 -15.15
N SER A 48 11.67 1.05 -15.31
CA SER A 48 10.79 -0.12 -15.54
C SER A 48 9.98 -0.54 -14.29
N MET A 49 9.25 0.39 -13.67
CA MET A 49 8.48 0.16 -12.44
C MET A 49 7.34 -0.84 -12.61
N TRP A 50 6.73 -0.92 -13.80
CA TRP A 50 5.63 -1.83 -14.09
C TRP A 50 6.05 -3.32 -13.96
N ILE A 51 7.31 -3.65 -14.19
CA ILE A 51 7.84 -5.01 -14.00
C ILE A 51 7.71 -5.46 -12.55
N GLY A 52 7.92 -4.53 -11.60
CA GLY A 52 7.67 -4.80 -10.19
C GLY A 52 6.23 -5.27 -9.92
N ILE A 53 5.25 -4.69 -10.61
CA ILE A 53 3.85 -5.12 -10.50
C ILE A 53 3.67 -6.56 -11.00
N VAL A 54 4.31 -6.94 -12.12
CA VAL A 54 4.23 -8.32 -12.64
C VAL A 54 4.78 -9.32 -11.62
N VAL A 55 5.97 -9.05 -11.06
CA VAL A 55 6.58 -9.93 -10.07
C VAL A 55 5.72 -9.99 -8.81
N ALA A 56 5.29 -8.85 -8.28
CA ALA A 56 4.42 -8.79 -7.09
C ALA A 56 3.10 -9.52 -7.31
N LEU A 57 2.49 -9.42 -8.49
CA LEU A 57 1.25 -10.14 -8.83
C LEU A 57 1.44 -11.66 -8.80
N LEU A 58 2.57 -12.17 -9.31
CA LEU A 58 2.87 -13.61 -9.25
C LEU A 58 3.02 -14.09 -7.81
N LEU A 59 3.67 -13.29 -6.93
CA LEU A 59 3.81 -13.60 -5.51
C LEU A 59 2.44 -13.61 -4.80
N CYS A 60 1.61 -12.60 -5.07
CA CYS A 60 0.26 -12.49 -4.51
C CYS A 60 -0.65 -13.62 -5.01
N LEU A 61 -0.55 -14.03 -6.28
CA LEU A 61 -1.35 -15.14 -6.82
C LEU A 61 -1.10 -16.45 -6.08
N ALA A 62 0.15 -16.76 -5.72
CA ALA A 62 0.46 -17.95 -4.94
C ALA A 62 -0.25 -17.94 -3.59
N THR A 63 -0.19 -16.81 -2.89
CA THR A 63 -0.90 -16.64 -1.61
C THR A 63 -2.42 -16.66 -1.80
N ALA A 64 -2.95 -16.02 -2.86
CA ALA A 64 -4.38 -16.00 -3.15
C ALA A 64 -4.95 -17.40 -3.40
N VAL A 65 -4.19 -18.28 -4.09
CA VAL A 65 -4.57 -19.68 -4.27
C VAL A 65 -4.67 -20.39 -2.91
N CYS A 66 -3.73 -20.15 -1.99
CA CYS A 66 -3.80 -20.74 -0.65
C CYS A 66 -5.05 -20.29 0.11
N TYR A 67 -5.39 -19.00 0.08
CA TYR A 67 -6.61 -18.47 0.69
C TYR A 67 -7.88 -19.05 0.04
N ALA A 68 -7.90 -19.13 -1.28
CA ALA A 68 -9.04 -19.70 -2.01
C ALA A 68 -9.27 -21.18 -1.66
N GLU A 69 -8.20 -21.99 -1.59
CA GLU A 69 -8.30 -23.39 -1.20
C GLU A 69 -8.77 -23.54 0.25
N MET A 70 -8.25 -22.74 1.18
CA MET A 70 -8.70 -22.78 2.59
C MET A 70 -10.16 -22.35 2.73
N ALA A 71 -10.61 -21.32 1.98
CA ALA A 71 -12.01 -20.88 2.02
C ALA A 71 -13.00 -21.93 1.49
N LYS A 72 -12.56 -22.84 0.61
CA LYS A 72 -13.37 -24.00 0.20
C LYS A 72 -13.59 -24.99 1.33
N LEU A 73 -12.56 -25.24 2.16
CA LEU A 73 -12.66 -26.17 3.27
C LEU A 73 -13.40 -25.56 4.47
N TYR A 74 -13.03 -24.34 4.82
CA TYR A 74 -13.41 -23.69 6.07
C TYR A 74 -14.13 -22.35 5.82
N PRO A 75 -15.36 -22.36 5.28
CA PRO A 75 -16.11 -21.12 5.08
C PRO A 75 -16.57 -20.58 6.43
N GLY A 76 -16.01 -19.46 6.87
CA GLY A 76 -16.35 -18.86 8.16
C GLY A 76 -15.90 -17.41 8.28
N THR A 77 -16.14 -16.80 9.42
CA THR A 77 -15.72 -15.43 9.74
C THR A 77 -14.40 -15.46 10.51
N GLY A 78 -13.48 -14.54 10.21
CA GLY A 78 -12.20 -14.45 10.90
C GLY A 78 -10.98 -14.68 10.02
N SER A 79 -11.18 -14.98 8.71
CA SER A 79 -10.08 -15.11 7.73
C SER A 79 -9.02 -16.12 8.18
N SER A 80 -7.74 -15.78 8.05
CA SER A 80 -6.60 -16.63 8.41
C SER A 80 -6.61 -17.10 9.86
N TYR A 81 -7.15 -16.32 10.80
CA TYR A 81 -7.31 -16.71 12.19
C TYR A 81 -8.17 -17.98 12.32
N TYR A 82 -9.34 -17.96 11.67
CA TYR A 82 -10.26 -19.10 11.63
C TYR A 82 -9.67 -20.29 10.85
N PHE A 83 -8.99 -20.02 9.74
CA PHE A 83 -8.32 -21.06 8.96
C PHE A 83 -7.23 -21.77 9.76
N ALA A 84 -6.43 -21.03 10.52
CA ALA A 84 -5.40 -21.61 11.38
C ALA A 84 -6.01 -22.56 12.43
N GLU A 85 -7.06 -22.11 13.12
CA GLU A 85 -7.75 -22.94 14.10
C GLU A 85 -8.24 -24.26 13.47
N GLN A 86 -9.06 -24.16 12.42
CA GLN A 86 -9.68 -25.33 11.80
C GLN A 86 -8.66 -26.28 11.18
N SER A 87 -7.62 -25.75 10.54
CA SER A 87 -6.59 -26.58 9.91
C SER A 87 -5.79 -27.38 10.92
N PHE A 88 -5.41 -26.74 12.03
CA PHE A 88 -4.65 -27.43 13.07
C PHE A 88 -5.51 -28.41 13.87
N LEU A 89 -6.74 -28.05 14.25
CA LEU A 89 -7.66 -28.92 14.96
C LEU A 89 -7.98 -30.21 14.20
N ASN A 90 -8.16 -30.12 12.90
CA ASN A 90 -8.51 -31.26 12.07
C ASN A 90 -7.29 -32.12 11.67
N HIS A 91 -6.07 -31.73 12.03
CA HIS A 91 -4.85 -32.47 11.70
C HIS A 91 -4.32 -33.25 12.90
N ASP A 92 -4.25 -34.58 12.81
CA ASP A 92 -3.93 -35.49 13.94
C ASP A 92 -2.57 -35.24 14.60
N ALA A 93 -1.56 -34.82 13.83
CA ALA A 93 -0.22 -34.65 14.38
C ALA A 93 -0.02 -33.28 15.08
N VAL A 94 -0.80 -32.24 14.74
CA VAL A 94 -0.54 -30.87 15.18
C VAL A 94 -1.70 -30.19 15.89
N TRP A 95 -2.82 -30.86 16.15
CA TRP A 95 -4.01 -30.27 16.78
C TRP A 95 -3.72 -29.58 18.12
N ARG A 96 -2.72 -30.07 18.86
CA ARG A 96 -2.31 -29.44 20.13
C ARG A 96 -1.84 -28.00 19.97
N PHE A 97 -1.34 -27.63 18.79
CA PHE A 97 -0.84 -26.29 18.49
C PHE A 97 -1.94 -25.35 17.96
N ALA A 98 -3.19 -25.81 17.84
CA ALA A 98 -4.28 -25.03 17.23
C ALA A 98 -4.45 -23.65 17.88
N ARG A 99 -4.49 -23.58 19.22
CA ARG A 99 -4.61 -22.31 19.95
C ARG A 99 -3.41 -21.38 19.72
N LEU A 100 -2.20 -21.92 19.75
CA LEU A 100 -0.98 -21.14 19.49
C LEU A 100 -0.95 -20.64 18.06
N ALA A 101 -1.26 -21.49 17.09
CA ALA A 101 -1.27 -21.13 15.66
C ALA A 101 -2.30 -20.04 15.37
N LYS A 102 -3.56 -20.19 15.83
CA LYS A 102 -4.60 -19.16 15.63
C LYS A 102 -4.21 -17.84 16.28
N PHE A 103 -3.61 -17.86 17.48
CA PHE A 103 -3.19 -16.64 18.16
C PHE A 103 -2.08 -15.92 17.38
N ILE A 104 -1.02 -16.63 16.94
CA ILE A 104 0.06 -16.04 16.14
C ILE A 104 -0.49 -15.41 14.87
N VAL A 105 -1.38 -16.09 14.16
CA VAL A 105 -1.99 -15.58 12.93
C VAL A 105 -2.89 -14.38 13.19
N GLY A 106 -3.73 -14.44 14.22
CA GLY A 106 -4.57 -13.30 14.62
C GLY A 106 -3.75 -12.09 15.06
N TRP A 107 -2.66 -12.32 15.79
CA TRP A 107 -1.77 -11.26 16.24
C TRP A 107 -0.98 -10.62 15.09
N ALA A 108 -0.50 -11.43 14.12
CA ALA A 108 0.09 -10.93 12.88
C ALA A 108 -0.92 -10.15 12.04
N SER A 109 -2.18 -10.64 11.97
CA SER A 109 -3.26 -9.91 11.29
C SER A 109 -3.53 -8.54 11.90
N HIS A 110 -3.40 -8.38 13.22
CA HIS A 110 -3.52 -7.07 13.88
C HIS A 110 -2.40 -6.13 13.46
N LEU A 111 -1.15 -6.59 13.33
CA LEU A 111 -0.05 -5.74 12.85
C LEU A 111 -0.34 -5.18 11.44
N TYR A 112 -1.02 -5.95 10.59
CA TYR A 112 -1.49 -5.49 9.30
C TYR A 112 -2.76 -4.61 9.41
N TYR A 113 -3.87 -5.18 9.82
CA TYR A 113 -5.18 -4.51 9.77
C TYR A 113 -5.36 -3.36 10.77
N TRP A 114 -4.50 -3.22 11.77
CA TRP A 114 -4.55 -2.09 12.70
C TRP A 114 -3.66 -0.93 12.26
N ILE A 115 -2.56 -1.19 11.53
CA ILE A 115 -1.67 -0.15 11.04
C ILE A 115 -2.12 0.36 9.67
N TYR A 116 -2.45 -0.55 8.75
CA TYR A 116 -2.73 -0.22 7.35
C TYR A 116 -3.84 0.81 7.14
N PRO A 117 -5.00 0.78 7.82
CA PRO A 117 -6.00 1.84 7.68
C PRO A 117 -5.45 3.20 8.10
N GLY A 118 -4.55 3.24 9.07
CA GLY A 118 -3.87 4.47 9.49
C GLY A 118 -2.93 5.02 8.42
N VAL A 119 -2.25 4.14 7.66
CA VAL A 119 -1.49 4.56 6.47
C VAL A 119 -2.43 5.25 5.47
N MET A 120 -3.58 4.66 5.16
CA MET A 120 -4.57 5.25 4.23
C MET A 120 -5.13 6.58 4.74
N VAL A 121 -5.34 6.68 6.05
CA VAL A 121 -5.76 7.91 6.72
C VAL A 121 -4.70 9.01 6.57
N GLY A 122 -3.42 8.68 6.70
CA GLY A 122 -2.30 9.59 6.42
C GLY A 122 -2.24 10.02 4.95
N VAL A 123 -2.38 9.07 4.03
CA VAL A 123 -2.44 9.34 2.57
C VAL A 123 -3.60 10.28 2.22
N MET A 124 -4.76 10.15 2.87
CA MET A 124 -5.87 11.09 2.70
C MET A 124 -5.48 12.51 3.13
N GLY A 125 -4.74 12.65 4.22
CA GLY A 125 -4.21 13.94 4.64
C GLY A 125 -3.32 14.58 3.58
N ILE A 126 -2.43 13.80 2.97
CA ILE A 126 -1.54 14.23 1.89
C ILE A 126 -2.34 14.63 0.63
N LEU A 127 -3.29 13.78 0.22
CA LEU A 127 -4.13 14.05 -0.96
C LEU A 127 -4.91 15.35 -0.81
N VAL A 128 -5.59 15.55 0.32
CA VAL A 128 -6.37 16.76 0.57
C VAL A 128 -5.43 17.97 0.64
N GLY A 129 -4.25 17.83 1.25
CA GLY A 129 -3.23 18.87 1.28
C GLY A 129 -2.74 19.25 -0.14
N TYR A 130 -2.46 18.27 -0.97
CA TYR A 130 -2.11 18.47 -2.39
C TYR A 130 -3.21 19.21 -3.16
N LEU A 131 -4.47 18.80 -2.98
CA LEU A 131 -5.62 19.43 -3.64
C LEU A 131 -5.80 20.89 -3.20
N VAL A 132 -5.75 21.13 -1.89
CA VAL A 132 -5.85 22.50 -1.35
C VAL A 132 -4.71 23.36 -1.83
N GLY A 133 -3.47 22.87 -1.82
CA GLY A 133 -2.31 23.60 -2.31
C GLY A 133 -2.35 23.88 -3.83
N THR A 134 -2.93 22.96 -4.61
CA THR A 134 -3.12 23.15 -6.05
C THR A 134 -4.20 24.18 -6.37
N LEU A 135 -5.28 24.19 -5.59
CA LEU A 135 -6.39 25.15 -5.77
C LEU A 135 -6.07 26.54 -5.20
N TRP A 136 -5.37 26.58 -4.09
CA TRP A 136 -5.02 27.79 -3.35
C TRP A 136 -3.51 27.84 -3.02
N PRO A 137 -2.62 28.01 -4.03
CA PRO A 137 -1.17 27.93 -3.84
C PRO A 137 -0.62 29.00 -2.88
N ASN A 138 -1.31 30.14 -2.73
CA ASN A 138 -0.96 31.18 -1.77
C ASN A 138 -1.27 30.79 -0.31
N PHE A 139 -2.13 29.81 -0.09
CA PHE A 139 -2.50 29.33 1.23
C PHE A 139 -1.64 28.13 1.67
N MET A 140 -1.33 27.23 0.76
CA MET A 140 -0.62 25.98 1.07
C MET A 140 0.23 25.53 -0.13
N ASN A 141 1.39 24.94 0.16
CA ASN A 141 2.20 24.28 -0.86
C ASN A 141 1.65 22.88 -1.17
N ALA A 142 1.30 22.63 -2.43
CA ALA A 142 0.79 21.31 -2.85
C ALA A 142 1.81 20.18 -2.64
N SER A 143 3.11 20.46 -2.84
CA SER A 143 4.18 19.46 -2.67
C SER A 143 4.57 19.22 -1.21
N ASN A 144 4.26 20.17 -0.31
CA ASN A 144 4.54 20.04 1.12
C ASN A 144 3.43 20.71 1.95
N PRO A 145 2.27 20.04 2.11
CA PRO A 145 1.20 20.53 2.96
C PRO A 145 1.61 20.56 4.42
N GLY A 146 1.06 21.50 5.19
CA GLY A 146 1.35 21.63 6.61
C GLY A 146 0.96 20.38 7.41
N VAL A 147 1.85 19.93 8.30
CA VAL A 147 1.68 18.70 9.11
C VAL A 147 0.38 18.74 9.92
N LEU A 148 0.11 19.84 10.60
CA LEU A 148 -1.10 19.98 11.43
C LEU A 148 -2.38 19.88 10.60
N PHE A 149 -2.38 20.42 9.38
CA PHE A 149 -3.50 20.29 8.47
C PHE A 149 -3.73 18.83 8.07
N MET A 150 -2.67 18.13 7.66
CA MET A 150 -2.75 16.71 7.30
C MET A 150 -3.23 15.85 8.47
N MET A 151 -2.77 16.13 9.71
CA MET A 151 -3.23 15.45 10.92
C MET A 151 -4.72 15.68 11.18
N ALA A 152 -5.20 16.92 11.05
CA ALA A 152 -6.60 17.24 11.23
C ALA A 152 -7.50 16.48 10.23
N VAL A 153 -7.10 16.47 8.95
CA VAL A 153 -7.78 15.69 7.91
C VAL A 153 -7.78 14.21 8.24
N ALA A 154 -6.64 13.66 8.66
CA ALA A 154 -6.48 12.26 9.04
C ALA A 154 -7.45 11.85 10.16
N VAL A 155 -7.52 12.64 11.23
CA VAL A 155 -8.42 12.36 12.35
C VAL A 155 -9.89 12.39 11.91
N VAL A 156 -10.33 13.46 11.23
CA VAL A 156 -11.71 13.59 10.76
C VAL A 156 -12.07 12.45 9.81
N PHE A 157 -11.18 12.12 8.87
CA PHE A 157 -11.42 11.05 7.90
C PHE A 157 -11.54 9.68 8.57
N SER A 158 -10.65 9.35 9.52
CA SER A 158 -10.68 8.06 10.22
C SER A 158 -12.04 7.82 10.91
N PHE A 159 -12.54 8.81 11.66
CA PHE A 159 -13.82 8.67 12.36
C PHE A 159 -15.02 8.71 11.40
N ALA A 160 -14.95 9.47 10.30
CA ALA A 160 -15.99 9.46 9.27
C ALA A 160 -16.16 8.09 8.62
N VAL A 161 -15.04 7.44 8.25
CA VAL A 161 -15.06 6.08 7.68
C VAL A 161 -15.56 5.05 8.70
N ALA A 162 -15.14 5.16 9.96
CA ALA A 162 -15.63 4.28 11.02
C ALA A 162 -17.15 4.40 11.23
N TYR A 163 -17.71 5.60 11.09
CA TYR A 163 -19.16 5.80 11.13
C TYR A 163 -19.88 5.05 10.00
N ILE A 164 -19.31 5.07 8.77
CA ILE A 164 -19.85 4.28 7.65
C ILE A 164 -19.76 2.78 7.96
N ALA A 165 -18.61 2.30 8.45
CA ALA A 165 -18.42 0.91 8.84
C ALA A 165 -19.40 0.45 9.92
N HIS A 166 -19.71 1.31 10.86
CA HIS A 166 -20.66 1.04 11.93
C HIS A 166 -22.10 0.83 11.41
N ARG A 167 -22.49 1.47 10.30
CA ARG A 167 -23.82 1.36 9.69
C ARG A 167 -24.16 0.00 9.11
N GLY A 168 -23.16 -0.88 8.90
CA GLY A 168 -23.37 -2.26 8.47
C GLY A 168 -22.85 -2.58 7.07
N VAL A 169 -22.73 -3.88 6.79
CA VAL A 169 -22.03 -4.40 5.60
C VAL A 169 -22.76 -4.15 4.27
N VAL A 170 -24.10 -4.16 4.28
CA VAL A 170 -24.88 -3.99 3.05
C VAL A 170 -24.70 -2.58 2.48
N GLY A 171 -24.78 -1.55 3.33
CA GLY A 171 -24.50 -0.18 2.94
C GLY A 171 -23.06 0.03 2.47
N ALA A 172 -22.10 -0.52 3.21
CA ALA A 172 -20.68 -0.47 2.86
C ALA A 172 -20.38 -1.15 1.50
N THR A 173 -21.01 -2.28 1.20
CA THR A 173 -20.83 -2.99 -0.07
C THR A 173 -21.35 -2.18 -1.26
N SER A 174 -22.51 -1.54 -1.14
CA SER A 174 -23.04 -0.69 -2.21
C SER A 174 -22.13 0.51 -2.50
N VAL A 175 -21.59 1.12 -1.46
CA VAL A 175 -20.58 2.19 -1.58
C VAL A 175 -19.33 1.67 -2.26
N ASN A 176 -18.81 0.50 -1.86
CA ASN A 176 -17.62 -0.09 -2.47
C ASN A 176 -17.82 -0.43 -3.95
N ILE A 177 -18.99 -0.91 -4.36
CA ILE A 177 -19.30 -1.18 -5.78
C ILE A 177 -19.24 0.13 -6.57
N ALA A 178 -19.93 1.17 -6.13
CA ALA A 178 -19.96 2.47 -6.81
C ALA A 178 -18.53 3.06 -6.93
N ILE A 179 -17.76 3.06 -5.84
CA ILE A 179 -16.39 3.55 -5.80
C ILE A 179 -15.51 2.80 -6.82
N ASN A 180 -15.54 1.45 -6.82
CA ASN A 180 -14.71 0.68 -7.73
C ASN A 180 -15.04 0.93 -9.21
N VAL A 181 -16.33 1.03 -9.55
CA VAL A 181 -16.74 1.30 -10.94
C VAL A 181 -16.23 2.67 -11.39
N ILE A 182 -16.43 3.71 -10.57
CA ILE A 182 -15.95 5.07 -10.87
C ILE A 182 -14.42 5.06 -11.02
N GLN A 183 -13.73 4.48 -10.06
CA GLN A 183 -12.27 4.42 -10.00
C GLN A 183 -11.66 3.70 -11.20
N ILE A 184 -12.14 2.49 -11.54
CA ILE A 184 -11.62 1.73 -12.70
C ILE A 184 -11.84 2.53 -13.99
N SER A 185 -13.01 3.14 -14.16
CA SER A 185 -13.32 3.93 -15.35
C SER A 185 -12.36 5.12 -15.48
N ALA A 186 -12.11 5.84 -14.41
CA ALA A 186 -11.21 6.98 -14.39
C ALA A 186 -9.76 6.58 -14.69
N LEU A 187 -9.27 5.52 -14.05
CA LEU A 187 -7.92 5.01 -14.28
C LEU A 187 -7.71 4.57 -15.74
N VAL A 188 -8.68 3.88 -16.34
CA VAL A 188 -8.60 3.50 -17.76
C VAL A 188 -8.54 4.73 -18.67
N VAL A 189 -9.30 5.79 -18.36
CA VAL A 189 -9.22 7.07 -19.09
C VAL A 189 -7.82 7.67 -18.98
N PHE A 190 -7.26 7.75 -17.77
CA PHE A 190 -5.88 8.21 -17.58
C PHE A 190 -4.89 7.40 -18.41
N ALA A 191 -4.93 6.06 -18.34
CA ALA A 191 -3.99 5.21 -19.05
C ALA A 191 -4.04 5.40 -20.56
N VAL A 192 -5.25 5.42 -21.13
CA VAL A 192 -5.45 5.66 -22.57
C VAL A 192 -4.90 7.03 -22.98
N MET A 193 -5.19 8.07 -22.20
CA MET A 193 -4.70 9.41 -22.48
C MET A 193 -3.17 9.53 -22.32
N ALA A 194 -2.58 8.88 -21.30
CA ALA A 194 -1.14 8.87 -21.09
C ALA A 194 -0.40 8.17 -22.24
N LEU A 195 -0.89 7.02 -22.69
CA LEU A 195 -0.35 6.29 -23.84
C LEU A 195 -0.49 7.10 -25.14
N GLY A 196 -1.64 7.72 -25.37
CA GLY A 196 -1.90 8.57 -26.53
C GLY A 196 -0.98 9.79 -26.54
N TYR A 197 -0.84 10.47 -25.42
CA TYR A 197 0.07 11.63 -25.28
C TYR A 197 1.52 11.26 -25.59
N ARG A 198 2.03 10.19 -24.96
CA ARG A 198 3.41 9.75 -25.18
C ARG A 198 3.66 9.32 -26.63
N SER A 199 2.70 8.66 -27.26
CA SER A 199 2.80 8.25 -28.65
C SER A 199 2.89 9.43 -29.61
N SER A 200 2.26 10.55 -29.28
CA SER A 200 2.36 11.81 -30.04
C SER A 200 3.61 12.64 -29.68
N HIS A 201 4.31 12.29 -28.59
CA HIS A 201 5.54 12.97 -28.14
C HIS A 201 6.70 11.96 -28.00
N PRO A 202 7.14 11.32 -29.10
CA PRO A 202 8.10 10.21 -29.04
C PRO A 202 9.53 10.62 -28.68
N ALA A 203 9.89 11.90 -28.90
CA ALA A 203 11.26 12.42 -28.75
C ALA A 203 11.74 12.56 -27.29
N GLY A 204 10.89 12.25 -26.30
CA GLY A 204 11.24 12.43 -24.89
C GLY A 204 10.97 13.83 -24.36
N SER A 205 11.51 14.12 -23.17
CA SER A 205 11.39 15.46 -22.56
C SER A 205 12.19 16.48 -23.34
N PRO A 206 11.73 17.75 -23.40
CA PRO A 206 12.56 18.83 -23.91
C PRO A 206 13.92 18.86 -23.18
N GLY A 207 15.00 19.05 -23.94
CA GLY A 207 16.35 19.07 -23.39
C GLY A 207 16.95 17.69 -23.07
N TRP A 208 16.26 16.60 -23.33
CA TRP A 208 16.80 15.25 -23.19
C TRP A 208 18.02 15.07 -24.09
N GLN A 209 19.12 14.61 -23.48
CA GLN A 209 20.36 14.28 -24.17
C GLN A 209 20.90 12.95 -23.62
N PHE A 210 21.36 12.10 -24.52
CA PHE A 210 22.03 10.86 -24.20
C PHE A 210 23.43 10.87 -24.76
N ASP A 211 24.43 10.67 -23.90
CA ASP A 211 25.80 10.50 -24.32
C ASP A 211 26.10 9.00 -24.51
N SER A 212 26.21 8.57 -25.74
CA SER A 212 26.51 7.19 -26.10
C SER A 212 27.91 6.74 -25.67
N ASN A 213 28.83 7.65 -25.35
CA ASN A 213 30.18 7.32 -24.93
C ASN A 213 30.26 7.07 -23.42
N SER A 214 29.60 7.90 -22.62
CA SER A 214 29.55 7.76 -21.16
C SER A 214 28.37 6.92 -20.69
N GLY A 215 27.32 6.78 -21.50
CA GLY A 215 26.04 6.16 -21.13
C GLY A 215 25.18 7.01 -20.22
N GLU A 216 25.58 8.26 -19.99
CA GLU A 216 24.83 9.18 -19.15
C GLU A 216 23.66 9.79 -19.92
N ALA A 217 22.54 9.94 -19.25
CA ALA A 217 21.39 10.61 -19.79
C ALA A 217 21.09 11.87 -18.97
N TYR A 218 20.92 12.96 -19.66
CA TYR A 218 20.70 14.29 -19.10
C TYR A 218 19.34 14.82 -19.52
N THR A 219 18.70 15.56 -18.64
CA THR A 219 17.67 16.53 -18.95
C THR A 219 18.17 17.91 -18.50
N TYR A 220 17.29 18.76 -18.01
CA TYR A 220 17.65 20.07 -17.51
C TYR A 220 17.10 20.30 -16.11
N GLU A 221 17.77 21.16 -15.34
CA GLU A 221 17.20 21.68 -14.11
C GLU A 221 15.94 22.51 -14.42
N PHE A 222 14.93 22.42 -13.55
CA PHE A 222 13.72 23.20 -13.71
C PHE A 222 13.94 24.63 -13.25
N ALA A 223 13.38 25.58 -13.98
CA ALA A 223 13.27 26.96 -13.52
C ALA A 223 12.33 26.99 -12.31
N THR A 224 12.76 27.64 -11.24
CA THR A 224 11.95 27.85 -10.04
C THR A 224 11.72 29.34 -9.83
N GLU A 225 10.55 29.67 -9.27
CA GLU A 225 10.24 31.01 -8.77
C GLU A 225 9.88 30.94 -7.30
N LYS A 226 10.24 31.96 -6.54
CA LYS A 226 9.87 32.05 -5.13
C LYS A 226 8.44 32.51 -5.01
N THR A 227 7.56 31.63 -4.54
CA THR A 227 6.19 31.96 -4.18
C THR A 227 6.04 31.97 -2.67
N MET A 228 5.28 32.94 -2.15
CA MET A 228 4.99 33.00 -0.72
C MET A 228 3.84 32.02 -0.41
N VAL A 229 4.15 30.96 0.30
CA VAL A 229 3.16 30.00 0.78
C VAL A 229 3.10 30.09 2.30
N SER A 230 1.97 30.50 2.83
CA SER A 230 1.78 30.70 4.28
C SER A 230 2.83 31.60 4.94
N GLY A 231 3.31 32.63 4.22
CA GLY A 231 4.34 33.53 4.73
C GLY A 231 5.78 33.01 4.59
N VAL A 232 5.99 31.83 4.04
CA VAL A 232 7.30 31.24 3.79
C VAL A 232 7.59 31.31 2.28
N ALA A 233 8.76 31.80 1.91
CA ALA A 233 9.24 31.80 0.52
C ALA A 233 9.59 30.37 0.10
N THR A 234 8.80 29.80 -0.81
CA THR A 234 8.98 28.43 -1.32
C THR A 234 9.31 28.46 -2.80
N ASP A 235 10.29 27.66 -3.22
CA ASP A 235 10.63 27.50 -4.63
C ASP A 235 9.59 26.62 -5.34
N THR A 236 8.87 27.19 -6.31
CA THR A 236 7.89 26.47 -7.14
C THR A 236 8.39 26.37 -8.57
N VAL A 237 8.15 25.21 -9.19
CA VAL A 237 8.58 24.97 -10.58
C VAL A 237 7.72 25.78 -11.56
N VAL A 238 8.40 26.60 -12.38
CA VAL A 238 7.75 27.36 -13.44
C VAL A 238 7.36 26.42 -14.57
N ARG A 239 6.10 26.50 -15.00
CA ARG A 239 5.56 25.68 -16.10
C ARG A 239 5.12 26.54 -17.26
N ASP A 240 5.08 25.97 -18.45
CA ASP A 240 4.47 26.59 -19.63
C ASP A 240 2.94 26.41 -19.64
N ALA A 241 2.27 26.89 -20.69
CA ALA A 241 0.82 26.77 -20.85
C ALA A 241 0.33 25.34 -21.00
N ALA A 242 1.18 24.39 -21.40
CA ALA A 242 0.88 22.97 -21.50
C ALA A 242 1.17 22.22 -20.18
N GLY A 243 1.63 22.92 -19.12
CA GLY A 243 2.00 22.33 -17.85
C GLY A 243 3.40 21.71 -17.82
N VAL A 244 4.21 21.88 -18.89
CA VAL A 244 5.57 21.35 -18.96
C VAL A 244 6.52 22.25 -18.15
N PRO A 245 7.38 21.67 -17.28
CA PRO A 245 8.38 22.46 -16.57
C PRO A 245 9.34 23.19 -17.51
N LYS A 246 9.57 24.47 -17.26
CA LYS A 246 10.55 25.24 -18.01
C LYS A 246 11.97 24.94 -17.56
N ALA A 247 12.91 24.93 -18.53
CA ALA A 247 14.32 24.73 -18.21
C ALA A 247 14.88 25.94 -17.45
N LYS A 248 15.75 25.69 -16.49
CA LYS A 248 16.59 26.71 -15.85
C LYS A 248 17.71 27.09 -16.79
N LEU A 249 17.95 28.38 -16.92
CA LEU A 249 19.03 28.92 -17.70
C LEU A 249 20.15 29.44 -16.77
N ASP A 250 21.40 29.22 -17.16
CA ASP A 250 22.55 29.82 -16.49
C ASP A 250 22.70 31.33 -16.85
N ALA A 251 23.69 31.97 -16.29
CA ALA A 251 23.96 33.40 -16.54
C ALA A 251 24.29 33.73 -18.02
N ALA A 252 24.66 32.72 -18.80
CA ALA A 252 24.92 32.85 -20.25
C ALA A 252 23.69 32.52 -21.09
N GLY A 253 22.55 32.25 -20.50
CA GLY A 253 21.31 31.86 -21.20
C GLY A 253 21.31 30.41 -21.70
N LYS A 254 22.23 29.56 -21.24
CA LYS A 254 22.32 28.15 -21.62
C LYS A 254 21.54 27.31 -20.62
N VAL A 255 20.89 26.25 -21.11
CA VAL A 255 20.16 25.29 -20.28
C VAL A 255 21.12 24.58 -19.31
N VAL A 256 20.76 24.56 -18.02
CA VAL A 256 21.53 23.86 -17.00
C VAL A 256 21.20 22.36 -17.06
N PRO A 257 22.16 21.49 -17.40
CA PRO A 257 21.91 20.06 -17.51
C PRO A 257 21.67 19.42 -16.14
N PHE A 258 20.86 18.38 -16.12
CA PHE A 258 20.61 17.55 -14.94
C PHE A 258 20.75 16.06 -15.31
N LEU A 259 21.59 15.35 -14.57
CA LEU A 259 21.78 13.91 -14.76
C LEU A 259 20.54 13.15 -14.27
N VAL A 260 19.88 12.42 -15.16
CA VAL A 260 18.65 11.66 -14.86
C VAL A 260 18.82 10.15 -14.88
N ALA A 261 19.90 9.65 -15.49
CA ALA A 261 20.19 8.23 -15.51
C ALA A 261 21.68 7.99 -15.48
N TYR A 262 22.08 7.02 -14.68
CA TYR A 262 23.45 6.54 -14.65
C TYR A 262 23.71 5.56 -15.81
N PRO A 263 24.97 5.40 -16.19
CA PRO A 263 25.36 4.49 -17.26
C PRO A 263 24.88 3.06 -16.96
N GLU A 264 24.07 2.52 -17.84
CA GLU A 264 23.59 1.14 -17.79
C GLU A 264 23.90 0.48 -19.13
N LYS A 265 24.40 -0.75 -19.13
CA LYS A 265 24.79 -1.47 -20.35
C LYS A 265 23.89 -2.68 -20.57
N ASP A 266 23.62 -2.96 -21.85
CA ASP A 266 22.99 -4.21 -22.28
C ASP A 266 23.98 -5.41 -22.16
N ASP A 267 23.48 -6.60 -22.43
CA ASP A 267 24.29 -7.84 -22.41
C ASP A 267 25.44 -7.83 -23.43
N LYS A 268 25.40 -6.91 -24.39
CA LYS A 268 26.42 -6.73 -25.42
C LYS A 268 27.45 -5.64 -25.09
N GLY A 269 27.27 -4.98 -23.94
CA GLY A 269 28.14 -3.92 -23.46
C GLY A 269 27.85 -2.53 -24.05
N ASN A 270 26.74 -2.35 -24.77
CA ASN A 270 26.32 -1.03 -25.26
C ASN A 270 25.56 -0.28 -24.19
N PHE A 271 25.74 1.03 -24.13
CA PHE A 271 24.99 1.88 -23.22
C PHE A 271 23.51 2.00 -23.62
N LEU A 272 22.64 1.90 -22.64
CA LEU A 272 21.20 2.02 -22.81
C LEU A 272 20.75 3.47 -22.77
N SER A 273 19.98 3.88 -23.76
CA SER A 273 19.36 5.21 -23.77
C SER A 273 18.02 5.19 -23.02
N HIS A 274 17.94 5.89 -21.92
CA HIS A 274 16.71 5.97 -21.08
C HIS A 274 15.71 7.05 -21.55
N GLY A 275 15.92 7.68 -22.71
CA GLY A 275 15.09 8.76 -23.23
C GLY A 275 13.90 8.35 -24.08
N SER A 276 14.05 7.28 -24.86
CA SER A 276 12.98 6.80 -25.74
C SER A 276 11.86 6.11 -24.95
N ALA A 277 10.65 6.08 -25.51
CA ALA A 277 9.54 5.36 -24.88
C ALA A 277 9.87 3.87 -24.66
N GLY A 278 10.55 3.23 -25.62
CA GLY A 278 10.98 1.85 -25.50
C GLY A 278 11.98 1.61 -24.37
N SER A 279 12.93 2.53 -24.16
CA SER A 279 13.89 2.42 -23.05
C SER A 279 13.24 2.67 -21.70
N VAL A 280 12.26 3.57 -21.62
CA VAL A 280 11.53 3.86 -20.37
C VAL A 280 10.74 2.65 -19.85
N VAL A 281 10.18 1.83 -20.74
CA VAL A 281 9.42 0.62 -20.38
C VAL A 281 10.22 -0.66 -20.56
N GLY A 282 11.41 -0.61 -21.13
CA GLY A 282 12.29 -1.77 -21.35
C GLY A 282 12.78 -2.36 -20.03
N VAL A 283 12.97 -3.66 -19.99
CA VAL A 283 13.56 -4.36 -18.83
C VAL A 283 15.06 -4.34 -18.96
N HIS A 284 15.74 -3.49 -18.21
CA HIS A 284 17.19 -3.32 -18.31
C HIS A 284 17.96 -4.06 -17.22
N ASN A 285 17.33 -4.23 -16.05
CA ASN A 285 17.97 -4.89 -14.92
C ASN A 285 16.95 -5.67 -14.09
N LEU A 286 17.06 -7.00 -14.07
CA LEU A 286 16.15 -7.87 -13.29
C LEU A 286 16.26 -7.67 -11.79
N SER A 287 17.41 -7.26 -11.24
CA SER A 287 17.53 -6.99 -9.80
C SER A 287 16.62 -5.83 -9.37
N TRP A 288 16.44 -4.83 -10.22
CA TRP A 288 15.51 -3.74 -9.98
C TRP A 288 14.05 -4.17 -10.00
N ALA A 289 13.69 -5.19 -10.78
CA ALA A 289 12.35 -5.75 -10.76
C ALA A 289 11.97 -6.29 -9.37
N PHE A 290 12.90 -6.89 -8.65
CA PHE A 290 12.67 -7.34 -7.27
C PHE A 290 12.51 -6.18 -6.30
N ILE A 291 13.33 -5.13 -6.42
CA ILE A 291 13.20 -3.92 -5.60
C ILE A 291 11.84 -3.28 -5.83
N GLN A 292 11.46 -3.09 -7.08
CA GLN A 292 10.16 -2.53 -7.44
C GLN A 292 9.01 -3.43 -6.98
N ALA A 293 9.19 -4.76 -7.02
CA ALA A 293 8.18 -5.71 -6.51
C ALA A 293 7.95 -5.58 -5.02
N THR A 294 8.98 -5.28 -4.22
CA THR A 294 8.82 -5.11 -2.76
C THR A 294 7.97 -3.89 -2.41
N VAL A 295 8.01 -2.84 -3.23
CA VAL A 295 7.10 -1.70 -3.12
C VAL A 295 5.74 -2.04 -3.71
N ALA A 296 5.72 -2.66 -4.91
CA ALA A 296 4.49 -3.00 -5.62
C ALA A 296 3.59 -4.00 -4.86
N ILE A 297 4.16 -4.87 -4.04
CA ILE A 297 3.36 -5.82 -3.25
C ILE A 297 2.42 -5.10 -2.26
N LEU A 298 2.80 -3.89 -1.80
CA LEU A 298 1.96 -3.04 -0.95
C LEU A 298 0.60 -2.73 -1.55
N ILE A 299 0.56 -2.61 -2.86
CA ILE A 299 -0.64 -2.17 -3.58
C ILE A 299 -1.50 -3.34 -4.04
N LEU A 300 -0.99 -4.57 -3.98
CA LEU A 300 -1.70 -5.79 -4.39
C LEU A 300 -2.27 -6.59 -3.21
N VAL A 301 -2.02 -6.18 -1.97
CA VAL A 301 -2.57 -6.81 -0.77
C VAL A 301 -4.03 -6.43 -0.57
N GLY A 302 -4.81 -7.29 0.10
CA GLY A 302 -6.20 -7.02 0.43
C GLY A 302 -7.21 -7.99 -0.17
N PHE A 303 -6.82 -8.79 -1.16
CA PHE A 303 -7.68 -9.82 -1.80
C PHE A 303 -8.22 -10.85 -0.79
N GLU A 304 -7.47 -11.11 0.26
CA GLU A 304 -7.83 -12.05 1.33
C GLU A 304 -8.94 -11.52 2.26
N SER A 305 -9.19 -10.21 2.25
CA SER A 305 -10.18 -9.55 3.12
C SER A 305 -11.56 -10.17 3.03
N VAL A 306 -11.95 -10.62 1.82
CA VAL A 306 -13.22 -11.28 1.57
C VAL A 306 -13.39 -12.60 2.34
N THR A 307 -12.29 -13.25 2.72
CA THR A 307 -12.37 -14.50 3.50
C THR A 307 -12.88 -14.26 4.94
N SER A 308 -12.78 -13.02 5.43
CA SER A 308 -13.39 -12.62 6.71
C SER A 308 -14.93 -12.51 6.64
N MET A 309 -15.49 -12.45 5.43
CA MET A 309 -16.93 -12.29 5.17
C MET A 309 -17.62 -13.63 4.89
N GLY A 310 -16.98 -14.75 5.15
CA GLY A 310 -17.56 -16.08 4.90
C GLY A 310 -18.91 -16.30 5.59
N GLY A 311 -19.12 -15.74 6.79
CA GLY A 311 -20.39 -15.80 7.50
C GLY A 311 -21.51 -14.92 6.90
N GLU A 312 -21.17 -13.96 6.04
CA GLU A 312 -22.11 -13.05 5.37
C GLU A 312 -22.34 -13.44 3.90
N ALA A 313 -21.61 -14.43 3.38
CA ALA A 313 -21.71 -14.92 2.02
C ALA A 313 -22.88 -15.89 1.83
N LYS A 314 -23.71 -15.67 0.80
CA LYS A 314 -24.82 -16.58 0.46
C LYS A 314 -24.32 -17.99 0.08
N ASN A 315 -23.19 -18.09 -0.60
CA ASN A 315 -22.58 -19.32 -1.08
C ASN A 315 -21.08 -19.34 -0.78
N ALA A 316 -20.71 -19.31 0.52
CA ALA A 316 -19.35 -19.07 0.97
C ALA A 316 -18.30 -20.02 0.32
N LYS A 317 -18.61 -21.33 0.22
CA LYS A 317 -17.69 -22.35 -0.36
C LYS A 317 -17.34 -22.10 -1.83
N ARG A 318 -18.23 -21.45 -2.59
CA ARG A 318 -18.05 -21.15 -4.01
C ARG A 318 -17.60 -19.71 -4.22
N ASP A 319 -18.34 -18.77 -3.66
CA ASP A 319 -18.23 -17.36 -4.01
C ASP A 319 -16.99 -16.70 -3.38
N VAL A 320 -16.61 -17.08 -2.15
CA VAL A 320 -15.42 -16.52 -1.49
C VAL A 320 -14.13 -16.89 -2.22
N PRO A 321 -13.85 -18.17 -2.54
CA PRO A 321 -12.65 -18.54 -3.30
C PRO A 321 -12.55 -17.85 -4.68
N ILE A 322 -13.68 -17.72 -5.38
CA ILE A 322 -13.73 -17.04 -6.68
C ILE A 322 -13.44 -15.55 -6.48
N ALA A 323 -14.05 -14.91 -5.49
CA ALA A 323 -13.87 -13.49 -5.21
C ALA A 323 -12.40 -13.14 -4.87
N VAL A 324 -11.70 -13.99 -4.09
CA VAL A 324 -10.26 -13.84 -3.80
C VAL A 324 -9.43 -13.76 -5.07
N LEU A 325 -9.61 -14.71 -5.99
CA LEU A 325 -8.81 -14.78 -7.21
C LEU A 325 -9.19 -13.70 -8.22
N VAL A 326 -10.50 -13.50 -8.43
CA VAL A 326 -11.01 -12.55 -9.43
C VAL A 326 -10.69 -11.11 -9.03
N SER A 327 -10.82 -10.75 -7.74
CA SER A 327 -10.46 -9.40 -7.27
C SER A 327 -8.99 -9.09 -7.50
N LEU A 328 -8.09 -10.02 -7.18
CA LEU A 328 -6.66 -9.84 -7.40
C LEU A 328 -6.32 -9.74 -8.89
N LEU A 329 -6.93 -10.58 -9.74
CA LEU A 329 -6.66 -10.56 -11.18
C LEU A 329 -7.18 -9.27 -11.85
N ILE A 330 -8.39 -8.84 -11.54
CA ILE A 330 -8.93 -7.58 -12.09
C ILE A 330 -8.07 -6.41 -11.64
N GLN A 331 -7.81 -6.28 -10.35
CA GLN A 331 -7.02 -5.16 -9.83
C GLN A 331 -5.57 -5.24 -10.29
N GLY A 332 -4.95 -6.41 -10.24
CA GLY A 332 -3.54 -6.57 -10.60
C GLY A 332 -3.25 -6.37 -12.09
N LEU A 333 -4.10 -6.89 -12.97
CA LEU A 333 -3.89 -6.79 -14.41
C LEU A 333 -4.47 -5.49 -14.99
N VAL A 334 -5.74 -5.20 -14.70
CA VAL A 334 -6.45 -4.07 -15.33
C VAL A 334 -6.03 -2.76 -14.70
N CYS A 335 -6.05 -2.70 -13.36
CA CYS A 335 -5.87 -1.42 -12.67
C CYS A 335 -4.40 -1.09 -12.36
N TYR A 336 -3.56 -2.09 -12.03
CA TYR A 336 -2.18 -1.79 -11.70
C TYR A 336 -1.22 -1.98 -12.86
N LEU A 337 -1.19 -3.17 -13.49
CA LEU A 337 -0.22 -3.42 -14.54
C LEU A 337 -0.39 -2.45 -15.72
N PHE A 338 -1.63 -2.27 -16.18
CA PHE A 338 -1.92 -1.35 -17.28
C PHE A 338 -1.63 0.11 -16.92
N GLU A 339 -2.05 0.54 -15.72
CA GLU A 339 -1.85 1.92 -15.24
C GLU A 339 -0.37 2.25 -15.02
N TYR A 340 0.36 1.35 -14.34
CA TYR A 340 1.79 1.56 -14.14
C TYR A 340 2.57 1.52 -15.43
N PHE A 341 2.19 0.65 -16.36
CA PHE A 341 2.78 0.67 -17.69
C PHE A 341 2.53 2.02 -18.39
N ALA A 342 1.31 2.52 -18.35
CA ALA A 342 0.95 3.79 -18.96
C ALA A 342 1.70 4.97 -18.32
N ALA A 343 1.78 5.01 -16.99
CA ALA A 343 2.53 6.03 -16.25
C ALA A 343 4.04 5.96 -16.54
N ASN A 344 4.64 4.77 -16.58
CA ASN A 344 6.02 4.58 -17.01
C ASN A 344 6.26 5.03 -18.45
N TYR A 345 5.36 4.62 -19.35
CA TYR A 345 5.45 4.97 -20.76
C TYR A 345 5.36 6.48 -21.00
N PHE A 346 4.61 7.17 -20.14
CA PHE A 346 4.48 8.64 -20.17
C PHE A 346 5.76 9.37 -19.78
N LEU A 347 6.61 8.80 -18.94
CA LEU A 347 7.85 9.44 -18.49
C LEU A 347 8.72 9.93 -19.65
N ASN A 348 9.43 11.04 -19.42
CA ASN A 348 10.27 11.72 -20.39
C ASN A 348 9.53 12.29 -21.60
N SER A 349 8.23 12.59 -21.44
CA SER A 349 7.44 13.34 -22.41
C SER A 349 6.95 14.69 -21.87
N GLY A 350 7.80 15.40 -21.13
CA GLY A 350 7.49 16.63 -20.41
C GLY A 350 7.35 16.43 -18.89
N TYR A 351 7.53 15.21 -18.41
CA TYR A 351 7.54 14.85 -17.00
C TYR A 351 8.61 13.79 -16.74
N THR A 352 9.56 14.05 -15.86
CA THR A 352 10.71 13.17 -15.63
C THR A 352 10.56 12.34 -14.37
N MET A 353 11.37 11.28 -14.26
CA MET A 353 11.49 10.47 -13.06
C MET A 353 11.86 11.30 -11.82
N GLN A 354 12.79 12.26 -11.99
CA GLN A 354 13.17 13.18 -10.93
C GLN A 354 11.98 13.99 -10.43
N TYR A 355 11.16 14.50 -11.35
CA TYR A 355 9.98 15.27 -10.96
C TYR A 355 9.00 14.38 -10.18
N ALA A 356 8.79 13.15 -10.64
CA ALA A 356 7.95 12.17 -9.95
C ALA A 356 8.48 11.85 -8.54
N SER A 357 9.79 11.77 -8.35
CA SER A 357 10.40 11.50 -7.04
C SER A 357 10.31 12.65 -6.04
N ASN A 358 10.00 13.85 -6.49
CA ASN A 358 9.83 15.05 -5.65
C ASN A 358 8.38 15.55 -5.58
N SER A 359 7.44 14.84 -6.17
CA SER A 359 6.02 15.22 -6.18
C SER A 359 5.23 14.44 -5.14
N ALA A 360 4.35 15.13 -4.42
CA ALA A 360 3.38 14.49 -3.51
C ALA A 360 2.32 13.67 -4.26
N ALA A 361 2.10 13.96 -5.55
CA ALA A 361 1.09 13.30 -6.39
C ALA A 361 1.55 13.24 -7.86
N PRO A 362 2.55 12.39 -8.21
CA PRO A 362 3.12 12.34 -9.55
C PRO A 362 2.09 12.10 -10.65
N ILE A 363 1.12 11.25 -10.41
CA ILE A 363 0.04 10.95 -11.37
C ILE A 363 -0.87 12.17 -11.57
N GLY A 364 -1.16 12.92 -10.50
CA GLY A 364 -1.89 14.19 -10.61
C GLY A 364 -1.17 15.21 -11.48
N ASP A 365 0.15 15.32 -11.35
CA ASP A 365 0.96 16.20 -12.19
C ASP A 365 0.95 15.75 -13.66
N MET A 366 1.07 14.43 -13.92
CA MET A 366 0.94 13.88 -15.27
C MET A 366 -0.42 14.23 -15.89
N MET A 367 -1.49 14.14 -15.12
CA MET A 367 -2.84 14.52 -15.55
C MET A 367 -2.96 15.99 -15.90
N ILE A 368 -2.26 16.87 -15.17
CA ILE A 368 -2.21 18.31 -15.53
C ILE A 368 -1.54 18.49 -16.90
N VAL A 369 -0.41 17.82 -17.13
CA VAL A 369 0.30 17.90 -18.42
C VAL A 369 -0.57 17.39 -19.56
N ILE A 370 -1.14 16.18 -19.42
CA ILE A 370 -1.99 15.53 -20.42
C ILE A 370 -3.25 16.37 -20.68
N GLY A 371 -3.91 16.79 -19.62
CA GLY A 371 -5.16 17.54 -19.72
C GLY A 371 -4.98 18.92 -20.35
N ASN A 372 -3.88 19.62 -20.07
CA ASN A 372 -3.58 20.89 -20.73
C ASN A 372 -3.28 20.71 -22.22
N ALA A 373 -2.61 19.62 -22.60
CA ALA A 373 -2.35 19.30 -24.00
C ALA A 373 -3.63 18.91 -24.76
N THR A 374 -4.56 18.23 -24.09
CA THR A 374 -5.78 17.70 -24.71
C THR A 374 -6.93 18.72 -24.74
N PHE A 375 -7.14 19.42 -23.63
CA PHE A 375 -8.30 20.30 -23.43
C PHE A 375 -7.94 21.80 -23.44
N GLY A 376 -6.67 22.15 -23.70
CA GLY A 376 -6.19 23.51 -23.68
C GLY A 376 -5.81 24.02 -22.27
N ALA A 377 -5.34 25.25 -22.20
CA ALA A 377 -4.86 25.89 -20.97
C ALA A 377 -5.93 25.86 -19.87
N GLY A 378 -5.59 25.29 -18.72
CA GLY A 378 -6.51 25.11 -17.57
C GLY A 378 -7.30 23.78 -17.58
N GLY A 379 -7.40 23.09 -18.72
CA GLY A 379 -8.08 21.80 -18.81
C GLY A 379 -7.40 20.71 -17.97
N GLY A 380 -6.08 20.80 -17.83
CA GLY A 380 -5.31 19.88 -16.99
C GLY A 380 -5.69 19.93 -15.52
N ARG A 381 -5.94 21.12 -14.97
CA ARG A 381 -6.39 21.26 -13.58
C ARG A 381 -7.75 20.59 -13.35
N ILE A 382 -8.68 20.75 -14.29
CA ILE A 382 -10.02 20.13 -14.20
C ILE A 382 -9.88 18.61 -14.30
N PHE A 383 -9.10 18.10 -15.24
CA PHE A 383 -8.86 16.67 -15.40
C PHE A 383 -8.23 16.07 -14.13
N MET A 384 -7.18 16.69 -13.60
CA MET A 384 -6.55 16.28 -12.35
C MET A 384 -7.54 16.26 -11.17
N LEU A 385 -8.41 17.27 -11.03
CA LEU A 385 -9.40 17.33 -9.95
C LEU A 385 -10.46 16.22 -10.05
N VAL A 386 -10.91 15.89 -11.27
CA VAL A 386 -11.84 14.77 -11.49
C VAL A 386 -11.20 13.47 -11.04
N GLU A 387 -9.96 13.22 -11.47
CA GLU A 387 -9.23 12.02 -11.11
C GLU A 387 -8.90 11.96 -9.61
N ALA A 388 -8.49 13.09 -9.01
CA ALA A 388 -8.24 13.20 -7.58
C ALA A 388 -9.48 12.89 -6.73
N PHE A 389 -10.67 13.24 -7.23
CA PHE A 389 -11.92 12.86 -6.58
C PHE A 389 -12.11 11.33 -6.59
N THR A 390 -11.70 10.64 -7.65
CA THR A 390 -11.75 9.17 -7.68
C THR A 390 -10.79 8.53 -6.69
N VAL A 391 -9.59 9.11 -6.52
CA VAL A 391 -8.61 8.70 -5.50
C VAL A 391 -9.14 8.92 -4.09
N PHE A 392 -9.80 10.05 -3.85
CA PHE A 392 -10.49 10.33 -2.59
C PHE A 392 -11.54 9.25 -2.26
N LEU A 393 -12.37 8.88 -3.24
CA LEU A 393 -13.34 7.80 -3.09
C LEU A 393 -12.65 6.44 -2.84
N ALA A 394 -11.57 6.16 -3.54
CA ALA A 394 -10.78 4.95 -3.37
C ALA A 394 -10.24 4.80 -1.94
N LEU A 395 -9.70 5.88 -1.36
CA LEU A 395 -9.23 5.90 0.03
C LEU A 395 -10.35 5.62 1.03
N ILE A 396 -11.58 6.10 0.77
CA ILE A 396 -12.75 5.72 1.58
C ILE A 396 -12.98 4.22 1.51
N GLY A 397 -13.04 3.65 0.30
CA GLY A 397 -13.28 2.21 0.08
C GLY A 397 -12.24 1.32 0.75
N THR A 398 -10.96 1.66 0.59
CA THR A 398 -9.84 0.91 1.18
C THR A 398 -9.86 0.94 2.69
N THR A 399 -9.97 2.13 3.27
CA THR A 399 -10.00 2.30 4.72
C THR A 399 -11.21 1.59 5.32
N LEU A 400 -12.38 1.71 4.68
CA LEU A 400 -13.62 1.04 5.08
C LEU A 400 -13.48 -0.48 5.05
N SER A 401 -12.97 -1.04 3.96
CA SER A 401 -12.78 -2.49 3.80
C SER A 401 -11.76 -3.04 4.78
N CYS A 402 -10.66 -2.32 5.02
CA CYS A 402 -9.63 -2.71 5.98
C CYS A 402 -10.14 -2.67 7.42
N MET A 403 -10.84 -1.60 7.82
CA MET A 403 -11.48 -1.51 9.13
C MET A 403 -12.51 -2.61 9.36
N ASN A 404 -13.32 -2.90 8.35
CA ASN A 404 -14.30 -3.99 8.41
C ASN A 404 -13.65 -5.35 8.61
N THR A 405 -12.56 -5.65 7.87
CA THR A 405 -11.83 -6.92 7.97
C THR A 405 -11.13 -7.03 9.32
N GLY A 406 -10.38 -6.02 9.73
CA GLY A 406 -9.69 -5.98 11.02
C GLY A 406 -10.65 -6.11 12.20
N ALA A 407 -11.81 -5.46 12.12
CA ALA A 407 -12.84 -5.57 13.15
C ALA A 407 -13.43 -6.98 13.24
N ARG A 408 -13.59 -7.72 12.12
CA ARG A 408 -14.07 -9.12 12.13
C ARG A 408 -13.04 -10.08 12.69
N VAL A 409 -11.76 -9.90 12.38
CA VAL A 409 -10.69 -10.70 12.98
C VAL A 409 -10.63 -10.45 14.49
N THR A 410 -10.66 -9.20 14.92
CA THR A 410 -10.68 -8.79 16.33
C THR A 410 -11.92 -9.34 17.05
N TYR A 411 -13.09 -9.34 16.39
CA TYR A 411 -14.32 -9.93 16.90
C TYR A 411 -14.18 -11.43 17.09
N ALA A 412 -13.65 -12.16 16.11
CA ALA A 412 -13.44 -13.60 16.22
C ALA A 412 -12.51 -13.94 17.40
N MET A 413 -11.39 -13.23 17.54
CA MET A 413 -10.48 -13.37 18.68
C MET A 413 -11.14 -13.01 20.02
N GLY A 414 -12.05 -12.03 20.04
CA GLY A 414 -12.81 -11.63 21.22
C GLY A 414 -13.84 -12.70 21.63
N LYS A 415 -14.51 -13.34 20.68
CA LYS A 415 -15.40 -14.49 20.95
C LYS A 415 -14.66 -15.65 21.59
N ASP A 416 -13.46 -15.91 21.11
CA ASP A 416 -12.60 -16.98 21.64
C ASP A 416 -11.86 -16.56 22.92
N LYS A 417 -12.06 -15.34 23.41
CA LYS A 417 -11.38 -14.78 24.60
C LYS A 417 -9.84 -14.73 24.47
N GLU A 418 -9.33 -14.69 23.24
CA GLU A 418 -7.90 -14.50 22.97
C GLU A 418 -7.50 -13.01 22.99
N VAL A 419 -8.48 -12.10 22.87
CA VAL A 419 -8.41 -10.66 23.19
C VAL A 419 -9.57 -10.33 24.14
N PRO A 420 -9.64 -9.12 24.73
CA PRO A 420 -10.72 -8.80 25.68
C PRO A 420 -12.13 -9.10 25.12
N GLU A 421 -12.94 -9.79 25.92
CA GLU A 421 -14.28 -10.30 25.52
C GLU A 421 -15.23 -9.20 24.99
N HIS A 422 -15.01 -7.94 25.40
CA HIS A 422 -15.82 -6.83 24.90
C HIS A 422 -15.74 -6.63 23.39
N PHE A 423 -14.69 -7.12 22.73
CA PHE A 423 -14.57 -7.14 21.27
C PHE A 423 -15.42 -8.22 20.60
N GLY A 424 -15.76 -9.29 21.33
CA GLY A 424 -16.60 -10.39 20.86
C GLY A 424 -18.10 -10.05 20.84
N MET A 425 -18.49 -8.78 20.89
CA MET A 425 -19.88 -8.33 20.91
C MET A 425 -20.26 -7.62 19.61
N LEU A 426 -21.45 -7.96 19.08
CA LEU A 426 -22.06 -7.27 17.94
C LEU A 426 -23.01 -6.17 18.42
N HIS A 427 -23.18 -5.14 17.61
CA HIS A 427 -24.22 -4.13 17.81
C HIS A 427 -25.60 -4.73 17.53
N SER A 428 -26.59 -4.50 18.40
CA SER A 428 -27.90 -5.13 18.32
C SER A 428 -28.63 -4.90 16.99
N ASN A 429 -28.60 -3.68 16.47
CA ASN A 429 -29.36 -3.31 15.28
C ASN A 429 -28.54 -3.47 13.97
N ASN A 430 -27.26 -3.13 14.00
CA ASN A 430 -26.42 -3.11 12.79
C ASN A 430 -25.66 -4.43 12.56
N LEU A 431 -25.66 -5.35 13.53
CA LEU A 431 -24.96 -6.64 13.53
C LEU A 431 -23.44 -6.50 13.22
N THR A 432 -22.85 -5.36 13.58
CA THR A 432 -21.44 -5.03 13.34
C THR A 432 -20.63 -5.12 14.62
N PRO A 433 -19.32 -5.47 14.56
CA PRO A 433 -18.42 -5.47 15.71
C PRO A 433 -18.02 -4.04 16.09
N HIS A 434 -18.97 -3.24 16.54
CA HIS A 434 -18.87 -1.78 16.71
C HIS A 434 -17.71 -1.36 17.62
N ARG A 435 -17.43 -2.10 18.71
CA ARG A 435 -16.32 -1.78 19.62
C ARG A 435 -14.96 -1.91 18.96
N ALA A 436 -14.79 -2.97 18.15
CA ALA A 436 -13.59 -3.15 17.36
C ALA A 436 -13.43 -2.04 16.29
N ILE A 437 -14.54 -1.65 15.62
CA ILE A 437 -14.53 -0.58 14.60
C ILE A 437 -14.06 0.75 15.21
N TRP A 438 -14.64 1.18 16.35
CA TRP A 438 -14.26 2.45 16.97
C TRP A 438 -12.84 2.43 17.55
N THR A 439 -12.38 1.28 18.07
CA THR A 439 -11.00 1.12 18.52
C THR A 439 -10.04 1.22 17.34
N LEU A 440 -10.36 0.55 16.21
CA LEU A 440 -9.59 0.66 14.98
C LEU A 440 -9.56 2.09 14.44
N ALA A 441 -10.67 2.83 14.53
CA ALA A 441 -10.70 4.24 14.14
C ALA A 441 -9.71 5.10 14.94
N ALA A 442 -9.69 4.91 16.26
CA ALA A 442 -8.76 5.64 17.13
C ALA A 442 -7.29 5.28 16.83
N ILE A 443 -6.99 4.00 16.64
CA ILE A 443 -5.65 3.54 16.25
C ILE A 443 -5.28 4.09 14.87
N SER A 444 -6.19 4.04 13.90
CA SER A 444 -5.96 4.55 12.54
C SER A 444 -5.74 6.06 12.52
N ALA A 445 -6.46 6.81 13.34
CA ALA A 445 -6.24 8.25 13.51
C ALA A 445 -4.85 8.52 14.08
N PHE A 446 -4.45 7.79 15.12
CA PHE A 446 -3.11 7.91 15.71
C PHE A 446 -2.00 7.54 14.70
N VAL A 447 -2.11 6.39 14.04
CA VAL A 447 -1.14 5.95 13.01
C VAL A 447 -1.10 6.93 11.84
N GLY A 448 -2.26 7.46 11.41
CA GLY A 448 -2.33 8.48 10.37
C GLY A 448 -1.63 9.78 10.75
N CYS A 449 -1.77 10.22 12.00
CA CYS A 449 -1.01 11.37 12.51
C CYS A 449 0.49 11.09 12.51
N VAL A 450 0.92 9.90 12.97
CA VAL A 450 2.34 9.50 12.92
C VAL A 450 2.84 9.44 11.47
N ALA A 451 2.03 8.90 10.56
CA ALA A 451 2.39 8.77 9.15
C ALA A 451 2.69 10.12 8.48
N VAL A 452 2.03 11.20 8.86
CA VAL A 452 2.20 12.51 8.22
C VAL A 452 3.23 13.42 8.89
N VAL A 453 3.82 13.01 10.02
CA VAL A 453 4.80 13.84 10.74
C VAL A 453 6.03 14.14 9.90
N MET A 454 6.54 13.15 9.17
CA MET A 454 7.76 13.23 8.37
C MET A 454 7.55 12.54 7.02
N VAL A 455 6.65 13.06 6.19
CA VAL A 455 6.30 12.42 4.90
C VAL A 455 7.32 12.73 3.83
N PHE A 456 7.62 13.98 3.70
CA PHE A 456 8.57 14.49 2.75
C PHE A 456 9.87 14.64 3.54
N GLY A 457 10.67 13.60 3.55
CA GLY A 457 11.98 13.64 4.24
C GLY A 457 12.95 14.48 3.44
N ASP A 458 12.90 15.54 3.58
CA ASP A 458 12.76 16.79 3.54
C ASP A 458 13.45 17.77 2.70
N GLY A 459 12.81 18.23 1.95
CA GLY A 459 13.18 19.54 1.50
C GLY A 459 13.07 20.66 2.58
N SER A 460 12.41 20.44 3.68
CA SER A 460 12.38 21.37 4.79
C SER A 460 13.37 20.92 5.84
N ALA A 461 14.59 21.46 5.78
CA ALA A 461 15.54 21.26 6.85
C ALA A 461 14.82 21.39 8.20
N PRO A 462 14.86 20.31 9.05
CA PRO A 462 14.40 20.47 10.42
C PRO A 462 15.12 21.69 10.99
N THR A 463 14.40 22.51 11.72
CA THR A 463 15.00 23.70 12.33
C THR A 463 16.27 23.31 13.10
N ASP A 464 17.33 24.08 12.98
CA ASP A 464 18.64 23.88 13.63
C ASP A 464 18.59 23.35 15.07
N ALA A 465 17.56 23.70 15.82
CA ALA A 465 17.39 23.30 17.21
C ALA A 465 16.96 21.83 17.38
N SER A 466 16.13 21.28 16.46
CA SER A 466 15.65 19.90 16.58
C SER A 466 16.69 18.87 16.14
N ILE A 467 17.63 19.27 15.28
CA ILE A 467 18.69 18.40 14.76
C ILE A 467 19.90 18.38 15.66
N LYS A 468 20.27 19.51 16.28
CA LYS A 468 21.34 19.54 17.28
C LYS A 468 21.06 18.63 18.48
N ALA A 469 19.80 18.28 18.72
CA ALA A 469 19.39 17.36 19.78
C ALA A 469 19.52 15.86 19.41
N LEU A 470 19.76 15.51 18.12
CA LEU A 470 19.88 14.12 17.68
C LEU A 470 21.34 13.64 17.76
N PRO A 471 21.58 12.36 18.19
CA PRO A 471 22.92 11.79 18.21
C PRO A 471 23.42 11.60 16.77
N GLN A 472 24.15 12.57 16.26
CA GLN A 472 24.58 12.68 14.87
C GLN A 472 25.34 11.45 14.34
N GLY A 473 26.16 10.79 15.18
CA GLY A 473 26.93 9.62 14.78
C GLY A 473 26.10 8.39 14.44
N ILE A 474 24.90 8.24 15.00
CA ILE A 474 24.03 7.09 14.73
C ILE A 474 23.39 7.23 13.36
N TRP A 475 22.89 8.40 13.00
CA TRP A 475 22.17 8.64 11.75
C TRP A 475 23.08 8.53 10.53
N SER A 476 24.30 9.08 10.59
CA SER A 476 25.29 8.95 9.52
C SER A 476 25.70 7.51 9.26
N SER A 477 25.75 6.68 10.32
CA SER A 477 26.05 5.24 10.21
C SER A 477 24.99 4.47 9.43
N PHE A 478 23.75 4.95 9.37
CA PHE A 478 22.64 4.38 8.60
C PHE A 478 22.51 4.97 7.19
N GLY A 479 23.44 5.83 6.77
CA GLY A 479 23.47 6.37 5.41
C GLY A 479 22.58 7.59 5.18
N TYR A 480 22.02 8.18 6.24
CA TYR A 480 21.40 9.50 6.15
C TYR A 480 22.50 10.55 6.07
N THR A 481 22.79 10.98 4.87
CA THR A 481 23.64 12.14 4.64
C THR A 481 22.80 13.40 4.78
N THR A 482 23.43 14.41 5.27
CA THR A 482 22.83 15.69 5.59
C THR A 482 22.90 16.62 4.38
N HIS A 483 21.88 17.40 4.17
CA HIS A 483 22.02 18.67 3.47
C HIS A 483 22.68 19.62 4.48
N ASP A 484 23.82 20.19 4.16
CA ASP A 484 24.64 21.02 5.08
C ASP A 484 25.19 20.32 6.34
N GLY A 485 25.41 19.01 6.30
CA GLY A 485 26.01 18.27 7.40
C GLY A 485 25.03 17.77 8.49
N MET A 486 23.72 17.79 8.24
CA MET A 486 22.68 17.37 9.19
C MET A 486 21.94 16.10 8.75
N ALA A 487 21.67 15.18 9.71
CA ALA A 487 21.02 13.91 9.40
C ALA A 487 19.53 14.07 9.06
N ALA A 488 19.10 13.56 7.93
CA ALA A 488 17.68 13.54 7.56
C ALA A 488 16.89 12.63 8.52
N MET A 489 15.69 13.06 8.91
CA MET A 489 14.79 12.22 9.69
C MET A 489 14.17 11.12 8.83
N PRO A 490 13.93 9.91 9.38
CA PRO A 490 13.29 8.85 8.62
C PRO A 490 11.87 9.24 8.20
N ASN A 491 11.46 8.82 7.00
CA ASN A 491 10.13 9.05 6.48
C ASN A 491 9.10 8.24 7.31
N SER A 492 8.22 8.94 8.03
CA SER A 492 7.26 8.30 8.92
C SER A 492 6.19 7.50 8.19
N LEU A 493 5.72 7.98 7.03
CA LEU A 493 4.76 7.24 6.20
C LEU A 493 5.37 5.92 5.71
N LEU A 494 6.60 5.96 5.21
CA LEU A 494 7.30 4.74 4.77
C LEU A 494 7.53 3.79 5.95
N THR A 495 7.91 4.29 7.13
CA THR A 495 8.12 3.48 8.33
C THR A 495 6.87 2.72 8.75
N VAL A 496 5.72 3.39 8.88
CA VAL A 496 4.47 2.71 9.27
C VAL A 496 3.94 1.79 8.17
N THR A 497 4.18 2.13 6.91
CA THR A 497 3.86 1.28 5.76
C THR A 497 4.66 -0.01 5.79
N LEU A 498 5.97 0.06 6.01
CA LEU A 498 6.82 -1.12 6.14
C LEU A 498 6.48 -1.96 7.38
N ALA A 499 6.10 -1.34 8.51
CA ALA A 499 5.64 -2.07 9.69
C ALA A 499 4.36 -2.87 9.40
N SER A 500 3.40 -2.29 8.68
CA SER A 500 2.22 -3.00 8.19
C SER A 500 2.60 -4.16 7.26
N ASN A 501 3.59 -3.96 6.38
CA ASN A 501 4.06 -4.99 5.46
C ASN A 501 4.71 -6.18 6.14
N PHE A 502 5.47 -5.97 7.20
CA PHE A 502 5.96 -7.09 8.00
C PHE A 502 4.80 -7.96 8.50
N GLY A 503 3.70 -7.33 8.95
CA GLY A 503 2.46 -8.02 9.30
C GLY A 503 1.88 -8.81 8.13
N THR A 504 1.83 -8.19 6.96
CA THR A 504 1.29 -8.79 5.72
C THR A 504 2.12 -9.99 5.27
N PHE A 505 3.44 -9.85 5.15
CA PHE A 505 4.30 -10.95 4.72
C PHE A 505 4.27 -12.12 5.71
N LEU A 506 4.27 -11.82 7.02
CA LEU A 506 4.14 -12.84 8.03
C LEU A 506 2.79 -13.57 7.93
N LEU A 507 1.69 -12.82 7.80
CA LEU A 507 0.36 -13.36 7.63
C LEU A 507 0.24 -14.24 6.37
N TYR A 508 0.78 -13.77 5.25
CA TYR A 508 0.72 -14.49 3.97
C TYR A 508 1.59 -15.75 3.99
N GLY A 509 2.80 -15.64 4.54
CA GLY A 509 3.67 -16.81 4.75
C GLY A 509 3.03 -17.87 5.66
N LEU A 510 2.47 -17.45 6.78
CA LEU A 510 1.72 -18.35 7.68
C LEU A 510 0.50 -18.98 6.99
N SER A 511 -0.21 -18.22 6.16
CA SER A 511 -1.37 -18.74 5.40
C SER A 511 -0.96 -19.82 4.39
N CYS A 512 0.23 -19.69 3.78
CA CYS A 512 0.79 -20.75 2.95
C CYS A 512 1.07 -22.02 3.75
N VAL A 513 1.64 -21.89 4.95
CA VAL A 513 1.86 -23.05 5.86
C VAL A 513 0.53 -23.67 6.29
N ILE A 514 -0.46 -22.86 6.64
CA ILE A 514 -1.79 -23.32 7.03
C ILE A 514 -2.47 -24.09 5.90
N CYS A 515 -2.34 -23.62 4.65
CA CYS A 515 -2.88 -24.30 3.48
C CYS A 515 -2.27 -25.70 3.32
N PHE A 516 -0.96 -25.84 3.48
CA PHE A 516 -0.31 -27.15 3.47
C PHE A 516 -0.83 -28.05 4.60
N VAL A 517 -0.91 -27.54 5.83
CA VAL A 517 -1.42 -28.29 6.99
C VAL A 517 -2.86 -28.74 6.76
N ALA A 518 -3.73 -27.88 6.22
CA ALA A 518 -5.13 -28.15 5.96
C ALA A 518 -5.34 -29.30 4.96
N TYR A 519 -4.50 -29.38 3.94
CA TYR A 519 -4.64 -30.36 2.87
C TYR A 519 -3.73 -31.59 3.04
N HIS A 520 -2.73 -31.55 3.92
CA HIS A 520 -1.88 -32.70 4.17
C HIS A 520 -2.74 -33.89 4.66
N LYS A 521 -2.68 -34.99 3.93
CA LYS A 521 -3.55 -36.18 4.11
C LYS A 521 -5.05 -35.99 3.78
N HIS A 522 -5.45 -34.85 3.20
CA HIS A 522 -6.81 -34.67 2.73
C HIS A 522 -7.04 -35.44 1.41
N PRO A 523 -8.22 -36.06 1.18
CA PRO A 523 -8.48 -36.83 -0.05
C PRO A 523 -8.28 -36.04 -1.35
N ASN A 524 -8.53 -34.73 -1.32
CA ASN A 524 -8.36 -33.83 -2.46
C ASN A 524 -6.99 -33.17 -2.53
N PHE A 525 -5.95 -33.76 -1.91
CA PHE A 525 -4.59 -33.22 -1.95
C PHE A 525 -4.07 -33.17 -3.38
N SER A 526 -3.48 -32.04 -3.76
CA SER A 526 -2.81 -31.81 -5.05
C SER A 526 -1.40 -31.29 -4.79
N ILE A 527 -0.40 -31.96 -5.34
CA ILE A 527 1.01 -31.56 -5.18
C ILE A 527 1.23 -30.10 -5.64
N ILE A 528 0.60 -29.68 -6.74
CA ILE A 528 0.76 -28.32 -7.26
C ILE A 528 0.11 -27.31 -6.33
N ARG A 529 -1.20 -27.49 -6.00
CA ARG A 529 -1.98 -26.48 -5.27
C ARG A 529 -1.69 -26.43 -3.78
N HIS A 530 -1.34 -27.58 -3.17
CA HIS A 530 -1.25 -27.71 -1.73
C HIS A 530 0.17 -27.94 -1.21
N LEU A 531 1.17 -28.07 -2.12
CA LEU A 531 2.58 -28.17 -1.75
C LEU A 531 3.44 -27.16 -2.53
N ALA A 532 3.48 -27.25 -3.86
CA ALA A 532 4.41 -26.42 -4.66
C ALA A 532 4.06 -24.92 -4.57
N ILE A 533 2.78 -24.55 -4.77
CA ILE A 533 2.33 -23.15 -4.67
C ILE A 533 2.50 -22.62 -3.24
N PRO A 534 2.08 -23.30 -2.15
CA PRO A 534 2.36 -22.84 -0.79
C PRO A 534 3.84 -22.68 -0.46
N ILE A 535 4.72 -23.60 -0.90
CA ILE A 535 6.17 -23.44 -0.70
C ILE A 535 6.68 -22.20 -1.43
N PHE A 536 6.31 -22.03 -2.70
CA PHE A 536 6.68 -20.84 -3.48
C PHE A 536 6.19 -19.56 -2.79
N GLY A 537 4.91 -19.51 -2.37
CA GLY A 537 4.33 -18.36 -1.66
C GLY A 537 5.04 -18.06 -0.34
N LEU A 538 5.36 -19.10 0.45
CA LEU A 538 6.12 -18.95 1.70
C LEU A 538 7.51 -18.37 1.45
N VAL A 539 8.27 -18.98 0.54
CA VAL A 539 9.64 -18.52 0.20
C VAL A 539 9.62 -17.10 -0.34
N ALA A 540 8.66 -16.78 -1.21
CA ALA A 540 8.51 -15.46 -1.79
C ALA A 540 8.21 -14.39 -0.73
N ASN A 541 7.26 -14.63 0.18
CA ASN A 541 6.93 -13.69 1.26
C ASN A 541 8.12 -13.50 2.22
N LEU A 542 8.83 -14.57 2.57
CA LEU A 542 10.03 -14.49 3.41
C LEU A 542 11.19 -13.76 2.68
N ALA A 543 11.36 -13.99 1.38
CA ALA A 543 12.36 -13.31 0.57
C ALA A 543 12.09 -11.79 0.47
N CYS A 544 10.83 -11.39 0.25
CA CYS A 544 10.45 -9.97 0.28
C CYS A 544 10.71 -9.34 1.65
N MET A 545 10.35 -10.02 2.72
CA MET A 545 10.60 -9.54 4.09
C MET A 545 12.11 -9.43 4.37
N ALA A 546 12.90 -10.42 3.97
CA ALA A 546 14.35 -10.39 4.11
C ALA A 546 14.97 -9.27 3.26
N PHE A 547 14.47 -9.05 2.04
CA PHE A 547 14.96 -7.97 1.18
C PHE A 547 14.73 -6.58 1.77
N TYR A 548 13.62 -6.33 2.46
CA TYR A 548 13.43 -5.07 3.19
C TYR A 548 14.52 -4.80 4.21
N LEU A 549 15.05 -5.85 4.84
CA LEU A 549 16.10 -5.72 5.86
C LEU A 549 17.51 -5.66 5.26
N VAL A 550 17.77 -6.43 4.20
CA VAL A 550 19.11 -6.60 3.61
C VAL A 550 19.35 -5.61 2.46
N GLY A 551 18.35 -5.34 1.64
CA GLY A 551 18.45 -4.48 0.45
C GLY A 551 19.06 -3.11 0.72
N PRO A 552 18.66 -2.38 1.77
CA PRO A 552 19.26 -1.09 2.12
C PRO A 552 20.77 -1.15 2.40
N PHE A 553 21.27 -2.25 2.95
CA PHE A 553 22.71 -2.45 3.17
C PHE A 553 23.47 -2.82 1.89
N MET A 554 22.74 -3.23 0.85
CA MET A 554 23.26 -3.46 -0.50
C MET A 554 23.16 -2.20 -1.39
N GLY A 555 22.73 -1.07 -0.85
CA GLY A 555 22.59 0.19 -1.59
C GLY A 555 21.20 0.44 -2.17
N TYR A 556 20.20 -0.34 -1.78
CA TYR A 556 18.82 -0.22 -2.28
C TYR A 556 17.90 0.41 -1.22
N GLY A 557 17.53 1.65 -1.43
CA GLY A 557 16.61 2.36 -0.55
C GLY A 557 17.23 2.87 0.76
N THR A 558 16.37 3.27 1.67
CA THR A 558 16.74 3.83 2.97
C THR A 558 16.94 2.72 4.03
N LYS A 559 17.81 2.94 5.00
CA LYS A 559 18.17 1.93 6.01
C LYS A 559 17.35 2.02 7.28
N MET A 560 16.94 3.23 7.64
CA MET A 560 16.37 3.50 8.96
C MET A 560 14.89 3.06 9.04
N GLU A 561 14.11 3.32 8.01
CA GLU A 561 12.69 3.00 7.98
C GLU A 561 12.43 1.48 8.13
N PRO A 562 13.11 0.58 7.39
CA PRO A 562 12.95 -0.86 7.60
C PRO A 562 13.36 -1.33 9.00
N LEU A 563 14.42 -0.75 9.58
CA LEU A 563 14.86 -1.10 10.93
C LEU A 563 13.87 -0.63 12.00
N LEU A 564 13.32 0.58 11.85
CA LEU A 564 12.26 1.08 12.74
C LEU A 564 11.00 0.24 12.61
N ALA A 565 10.62 -0.12 11.39
CA ALA A 565 9.47 -0.99 11.12
C ALA A 565 9.66 -2.39 11.75
N LEU A 566 10.86 -2.96 11.63
CA LEU A 566 11.20 -4.21 12.32
C LEU A 566 11.13 -4.06 13.84
N GLY A 567 11.62 -2.94 14.39
CA GLY A 567 11.50 -2.62 15.81
C GLY A 567 10.05 -2.60 16.28
N ILE A 568 9.17 -1.94 15.54
CA ILE A 568 7.72 -1.92 15.81
C ILE A 568 7.15 -3.35 15.79
N ALA A 569 7.48 -4.13 14.75
CA ALA A 569 7.01 -5.51 14.62
C ALA A 569 7.53 -6.41 15.76
N ALA A 570 8.80 -6.24 16.18
CA ALA A 570 9.39 -6.98 17.28
C ALA A 570 8.74 -6.63 18.63
N VAL A 571 8.54 -5.35 18.92
CA VAL A 571 7.81 -4.91 20.12
C VAL A 571 6.40 -5.46 20.14
N TRP A 572 5.71 -5.44 19.00
CA TRP A 572 4.37 -6.02 18.86
C TRP A 572 4.37 -7.53 19.12
N ALA A 573 5.35 -8.27 18.57
CA ALA A 573 5.48 -9.71 18.77
C ALA A 573 5.77 -10.06 20.25
N ILE A 574 6.69 -9.31 20.91
CA ILE A 574 7.01 -9.50 22.34
C ILE A 574 5.77 -9.22 23.20
N TYR A 575 5.08 -8.11 22.93
CA TYR A 575 3.83 -7.78 23.64
C TYR A 575 2.78 -8.87 23.45
N GLY A 576 2.63 -9.39 22.24
CA GLY A 576 1.73 -10.51 21.93
C GLY A 576 2.06 -11.77 22.72
N GLY A 577 3.33 -12.16 22.80
CA GLY A 577 3.77 -13.30 23.60
C GLY A 577 3.48 -13.15 25.10
N ILE A 578 3.75 -11.96 25.64
CA ILE A 578 3.43 -11.63 27.05
C ILE A 578 1.91 -11.66 27.27
N TYR A 579 1.15 -11.04 26.37
CA TYR A 579 -0.31 -11.00 26.45
C TYR A 579 -0.90 -12.42 26.41
N PHE A 580 -0.52 -13.24 25.44
CA PHE A 580 -0.99 -14.62 25.26
C PHE A 580 -0.78 -15.47 26.51
N THR A 581 0.42 -15.39 27.10
CA THR A 581 0.75 -16.15 28.30
C THR A 581 -0.03 -15.67 29.52
N ARG A 582 -0.19 -14.35 29.70
CA ARG A 582 -0.95 -13.77 30.81
C ARG A 582 -2.45 -14.01 30.68
N ALA A 583 -3.02 -13.79 29.49
CA ALA A 583 -4.43 -14.03 29.21
C ALA A 583 -4.78 -15.52 29.37
N GLY A 584 -3.91 -16.43 28.88
CA GLY A 584 -4.07 -17.88 29.07
C GLY A 584 -4.09 -18.28 30.55
N LYS A 585 -3.10 -17.82 31.34
CA LYS A 585 -3.06 -18.09 32.78
C LYS A 585 -4.30 -17.57 33.51
N LYS A 586 -4.77 -16.36 33.20
CA LYS A 586 -5.97 -15.76 33.79
C LYS A 586 -7.25 -16.55 33.46
N ALA A 587 -7.32 -17.12 32.25
CA ALA A 587 -8.45 -17.90 31.77
C ALA A 587 -8.34 -19.40 32.09
N GLY A 588 -7.31 -19.86 32.81
CA GLY A 588 -7.06 -21.28 33.08
C GLY A 588 -6.73 -22.09 31.82
N ARG A 589 -6.29 -21.45 30.74
CA ARG A 589 -6.00 -22.07 29.44
C ARG A 589 -4.52 -22.38 29.30
N THR A 590 -4.20 -23.54 28.77
CA THR A 590 -2.82 -23.93 28.45
C THR A 590 -2.40 -23.40 27.07
N THR A 591 -1.09 -23.23 26.86
CA THR A 591 -0.53 -22.84 25.57
C THR A 591 -0.83 -23.86 24.48
N LEU A 592 -0.71 -25.14 24.82
CA LEU A 592 -1.05 -26.27 23.95
C LEU A 592 -2.40 -26.82 24.39
N VAL A 593 -3.25 -27.14 23.45
CA VAL A 593 -4.59 -27.68 23.72
C VAL A 593 -4.46 -29.09 24.29
N THR A 594 -5.20 -29.39 25.35
CA THR A 594 -5.18 -30.70 26.02
C THR A 594 -6.23 -31.64 25.49
N SER A 595 -7.34 -31.10 24.96
CA SER A 595 -8.37 -31.87 24.24
C SER A 595 -8.89 -31.07 23.04
N ARG A 596 -9.35 -31.75 21.97
CA ARG A 596 -9.92 -31.07 20.79
C ARG A 596 -11.19 -30.25 21.10
N ALA A 597 -11.83 -30.53 22.22
CA ALA A 597 -13.02 -29.80 22.66
C ALA A 597 -12.70 -28.47 23.38
N GLU A 598 -11.45 -28.25 23.77
CA GLU A 598 -10.99 -27.03 24.48
C GLU A 598 -10.47 -25.94 23.57
N ALA A 599 -10.29 -26.21 22.29
CA ALA A 599 -9.77 -25.25 21.30
C ALA A 599 -10.89 -24.43 20.71
#